data_8139b1e4b936495f2c04a10c1756121e
#
_entry.id   8139b1e4b936495f2c04a10c1756121e
#
_cell.length_a   1.000
_cell.length_b   1.000
_cell.length_c   1.000
_cell.angle_alpha   90.00
_cell.angle_beta   90.00
_cell.angle_gamma   90.00
#
_symmetry.space_group_name_H-M   'P 1'
#
loop_
_entity.id
_entity.type
_entity.pdbx_description
1 polymer ?
#
loop_
_entity_poly.entity_id
_entity_poly.type
_entity_poly.pdbx_seq_one_letter_code
_entity_poly.pdbx_strand_id
1 'polypeptide(L)'
;NIIFSRKFCIYDKKADTDVNVYRLQNMEFFKTHQSIHFSIIPNNIIFREPEKRLKVTILKNYQWDSQINNLKPQYKLNSKLEYRYDTESKFEGGNEYLYFDTKEIRSTNQNISYVNKSKLYETYLKIDNDRKYGNYTYNQDINGNFEIRTLNGSQNSKTEADYTWVHFSLASKMNFDKNSIYIYGKFNNYKLTEKNKMYYNPSMELYEGVLLLKQGFYNYKYISKKIDSLNKNNISGSHAITENDYL
;
A
#
# COMPACT_ATOMS: atom_id res chain seq x y z
N ASN A 1 -29.05 0.65 -4.74
CA ASN A 1 -27.75 1.27 -5.03
C ASN A 1 -26.84 1.11 -3.82
N ILE A 2 -25.64 0.52 -4.01
CA ILE A 2 -24.62 0.43 -2.95
C ILE A 2 -23.91 1.78 -2.88
N ILE A 3 -24.06 2.48 -1.75
CA ILE A 3 -23.42 3.78 -1.50
C ILE A 3 -22.00 3.57 -0.95
N PHE A 4 -21.82 2.52 -0.12
CA PHE A 4 -20.55 2.22 0.52
C PHE A 4 -20.37 0.70 0.67
N SER A 5 -19.14 0.22 0.47
CA SER A 5 -18.77 -1.18 0.71
C SER A 5 -17.35 -1.23 1.26
N ARG A 6 -17.15 -1.97 2.36
CA ARG A 6 -15.84 -2.20 2.97
C ARG A 6 -15.70 -3.66 3.37
N LYS A 7 -14.56 -4.27 3.04
CA LYS A 7 -14.18 -5.60 3.57
C LYS A 7 -13.57 -5.42 4.96
N PHE A 8 -13.91 -6.33 5.86
CA PHE A 8 -13.32 -6.44 7.20
C PHE A 8 -13.24 -7.89 7.62
N CYS A 9 -12.36 -8.18 8.58
CA CYS A 9 -12.21 -9.50 9.17
C CYS A 9 -12.71 -9.47 10.61
N ILE A 10 -13.49 -10.47 10.98
CA ILE A 10 -13.80 -10.77 12.39
C ILE A 10 -13.05 -12.05 12.70
N TYR A 11 -12.30 -12.06 13.78
CA TYR A 11 -11.54 -13.22 14.18
C TYR A 11 -11.70 -13.53 15.67
N ASP A 12 -11.52 -14.80 16.03
CA ASP A 12 -11.39 -15.26 17.38
C ASP A 12 -9.96 -15.81 17.54
N LYS A 13 -9.23 -15.27 18.50
CA LYS A 13 -7.82 -15.63 18.71
C LYS A 13 -7.71 -17.03 19.31
N LYS A 14 -7.59 -18.04 18.46
CA LYS A 14 -7.38 -19.46 18.83
C LYS A 14 -5.96 -19.95 18.66
N ALA A 15 -5.08 -19.11 18.16
CA ALA A 15 -3.67 -19.42 17.98
C ALA A 15 -2.81 -18.16 18.10
N ASP A 16 -1.56 -18.34 18.47
CA ASP A 16 -0.52 -17.34 18.33
C ASP A 16 0.28 -17.59 17.05
N THR A 17 0.81 -16.53 16.47
CA THR A 17 1.64 -16.59 15.26
C THR A 17 2.96 -15.91 15.53
N ASP A 18 4.03 -16.51 15.02
CA ASP A 18 5.36 -15.90 14.95
C ASP A 18 5.72 -15.75 13.47
N VAL A 19 6.00 -14.53 13.03
CA VAL A 19 6.19 -14.19 11.62
C VAL A 19 7.56 -13.57 11.41
N ASN A 20 8.29 -14.09 10.44
CA ASN A 20 9.60 -13.58 10.04
C ASN A 20 9.65 -13.35 8.54
N VAL A 21 10.23 -12.21 8.16
CA VAL A 21 10.39 -11.81 6.76
C VAL A 21 11.83 -12.03 6.32
N TYR A 22 12.00 -12.74 5.23
CA TYR A 22 13.30 -13.05 4.64
C TYR A 22 13.38 -12.57 3.19
N ARG A 23 14.58 -12.37 2.69
CA ARG A 23 14.81 -12.29 1.23
C ARG A 23 14.72 -13.67 0.63
N LEU A 24 14.18 -13.78 -0.58
CA LEU A 24 14.20 -15.04 -1.31
C LEU A 24 15.64 -15.49 -1.60
N GLN A 25 15.87 -16.79 -1.56
CA GLN A 25 17.17 -17.38 -1.94
C GLN A 25 17.31 -17.46 -3.47
N ASN A 26 16.22 -17.50 -4.21
CA ASN A 26 16.22 -17.48 -5.66
C ASN A 26 16.82 -16.17 -6.19
N MET A 27 17.88 -16.26 -6.98
CA MET A 27 18.65 -15.11 -7.49
C MET A 27 17.82 -14.15 -8.33
N GLU A 28 16.80 -14.62 -9.02
CA GLU A 28 15.89 -13.78 -9.83
C GLU A 28 15.09 -12.81 -8.95
N PHE A 29 14.70 -13.26 -7.76
CA PHE A 29 13.81 -12.52 -6.86
C PHE A 29 14.51 -11.91 -5.64
N PHE A 30 15.78 -12.26 -5.41
CA PHE A 30 16.54 -11.90 -4.21
C PHE A 30 16.52 -10.40 -3.88
N LYS A 31 16.56 -9.52 -4.90
CA LYS A 31 16.59 -8.06 -4.73
C LYS A 31 15.21 -7.43 -4.59
N THR A 32 14.17 -8.12 -5.03
CA THR A 32 12.84 -7.51 -5.24
C THR A 32 11.71 -8.12 -4.43
N HIS A 33 11.90 -9.35 -3.93
CA HIS A 33 10.84 -10.07 -3.23
C HIS A 33 11.22 -10.45 -1.81
N GLN A 34 10.19 -10.64 -1.00
CA GLN A 34 10.23 -11.13 0.37
C GLN A 34 9.56 -12.49 0.45
N SER A 35 10.09 -13.37 1.28
CA SER A 35 9.50 -14.64 1.66
C SER A 35 9.03 -14.58 3.10
N ILE A 36 7.82 -15.04 3.37
CA ILE A 36 7.21 -14.99 4.69
C ILE A 36 7.27 -16.37 5.33
N HIS A 37 8.11 -16.50 6.35
CA HIS A 37 8.16 -17.68 7.19
C HIS A 37 7.36 -17.41 8.47
N PHE A 38 6.52 -18.35 8.85
CA PHE A 38 5.71 -18.18 10.04
C PHE A 38 5.42 -19.52 10.72
N SER A 39 5.00 -19.42 11.96
CA SER A 39 4.52 -20.57 12.71
C SER A 39 3.18 -20.25 13.35
N ILE A 40 2.36 -21.28 13.50
CA ILE A 40 1.06 -21.23 14.19
C ILE A 40 1.13 -22.10 15.42
N ILE A 41 0.88 -21.51 16.57
CA ILE A 41 0.87 -22.18 17.88
C ILE A 41 -0.57 -22.16 18.39
N PRO A 42 -1.27 -23.30 18.42
CA PRO A 42 -2.67 -23.35 18.87
C PRO A 42 -2.80 -23.05 20.36
N ASN A 43 -3.77 -22.23 20.74
CA ASN A 43 -4.10 -21.91 22.11
C ASN A 43 -5.32 -22.71 22.54
N ASN A 44 -5.14 -23.69 23.45
CA ASN A 44 -6.22 -24.52 24.00
C ASN A 44 -7.11 -25.22 22.97
N ILE A 45 -6.63 -25.41 21.73
CA ILE A 45 -7.28 -26.18 20.68
C ILE A 45 -6.32 -27.18 20.08
N ILE A 46 -6.85 -28.24 19.49
CA ILE A 46 -6.07 -29.24 18.76
C ILE A 46 -6.45 -29.17 17.31
N PHE A 47 -5.47 -28.87 16.46
CA PHE A 47 -5.66 -28.97 15.00
C PHE A 47 -5.54 -30.45 14.58
N ARG A 48 -6.70 -31.06 14.32
CA ARG A 48 -6.75 -32.42 13.76
C ARG A 48 -6.53 -32.36 12.25
N GLU A 49 -5.60 -33.16 11.75
CA GLU A 49 -5.24 -33.22 10.31
C GLU A 49 -5.03 -31.81 9.71
N PRO A 50 -4.09 -31.00 10.24
CA PRO A 50 -3.95 -29.59 9.85
C PRO A 50 -3.64 -29.43 8.35
N GLU A 51 -2.96 -30.40 7.74
CA GLU A 51 -2.61 -30.40 6.32
C GLU A 51 -3.86 -30.41 5.41
N LYS A 52 -4.96 -31.01 5.89
CA LYS A 52 -6.21 -31.11 5.15
C LYS A 52 -7.21 -30.03 5.53
N ARG A 53 -7.27 -29.68 6.82
CA ARG A 53 -8.37 -28.88 7.39
C ARG A 53 -8.02 -27.42 7.65
N LEU A 54 -6.76 -27.12 7.93
CA LEU A 54 -6.33 -25.75 8.17
C LEU A 54 -6.10 -25.02 6.85
N LYS A 55 -6.71 -23.87 6.71
CA LYS A 55 -6.51 -22.96 5.58
C LYS A 55 -5.85 -21.69 6.10
N VAL A 56 -4.71 -21.37 5.55
CA VAL A 56 -3.97 -20.16 5.89
C VAL A 56 -4.06 -19.16 4.75
N THR A 57 -4.28 -17.92 5.11
CA THR A 57 -4.24 -16.78 4.19
C THR A 57 -3.24 -15.76 4.72
N ILE A 58 -2.32 -15.31 3.87
CA ILE A 58 -1.41 -14.21 4.17
C ILE A 58 -1.85 -13.00 3.37
N LEU A 59 -1.98 -11.86 4.04
CA LEU A 59 -2.26 -10.56 3.43
C LEU A 59 -1.06 -9.65 3.60
N LYS A 60 -0.67 -8.94 2.54
CA LYS A 60 0.31 -7.87 2.59
C LYS A 60 -0.38 -6.51 2.67
N ASN A 61 0.03 -5.66 3.63
CA ASN A 61 -0.44 -4.27 3.78
C ASN A 61 -1.97 -4.12 3.76
N TYR A 62 -2.67 -5.10 4.35
CA TYR A 62 -4.15 -5.16 4.41
C TYR A 62 -4.83 -5.12 3.02
N GLN A 63 -4.11 -5.49 1.95
CA GLN A 63 -4.64 -5.50 0.58
C GLN A 63 -5.22 -6.87 0.23
N TRP A 64 -6.53 -6.95 0.09
CA TRP A 64 -7.26 -8.19 -0.21
C TRP A 64 -6.94 -8.78 -1.60
N ASP A 65 -6.37 -8.01 -2.49
CA ASP A 65 -5.96 -8.44 -3.82
C ASP A 65 -4.50 -8.93 -3.89
N SER A 66 -3.79 -8.87 -2.75
CA SER A 66 -2.41 -9.37 -2.60
C SER A 66 -2.31 -10.59 -1.69
N GLN A 67 -3.37 -11.38 -1.59
CA GLN A 67 -3.42 -12.53 -0.69
C GLN A 67 -2.79 -13.78 -1.29
N ILE A 68 -2.08 -14.53 -0.45
CA ILE A 68 -1.69 -15.91 -0.71
C ILE A 68 -2.56 -16.83 0.15
N ASN A 69 -3.19 -17.81 -0.48
CA ASN A 69 -4.17 -18.66 0.17
C ASN A 69 -3.74 -20.12 0.21
N ASN A 70 -4.31 -20.85 1.18
CA ASN A 70 -4.26 -22.31 1.26
C ASN A 70 -2.85 -22.90 1.40
N LEU A 71 -1.92 -22.14 1.99
CA LEU A 71 -0.63 -22.70 2.38
C LEU A 71 -0.84 -23.81 3.40
N LYS A 72 -0.09 -24.90 3.25
CA LYS A 72 -0.11 -26.05 4.16
C LYS A 72 1.10 -26.02 5.08
N PRO A 73 1.01 -26.52 6.32
CA PRO A 73 2.19 -26.64 7.14
C PRO A 73 3.21 -27.61 6.51
N GLN A 74 4.48 -27.22 6.48
CA GLN A 74 5.57 -28.07 6.02
C GLN A 74 6.07 -29.00 7.14
N TYR A 75 6.06 -28.49 8.37
CA TYR A 75 6.52 -29.23 9.52
C TYR A 75 5.53 -29.12 10.68
N LYS A 76 5.39 -30.20 11.41
CA LYS A 76 4.63 -30.28 12.65
C LYS A 76 5.57 -30.71 13.77
N LEU A 77 5.88 -29.79 14.66
CA LEU A 77 6.73 -30.02 15.83
C LEU A 77 5.86 -29.90 17.08
N ASN A 78 5.54 -31.01 17.72
CA ASN A 78 4.56 -31.08 18.79
C ASN A 78 3.20 -30.50 18.35
N SER A 79 2.78 -29.38 18.94
CA SER A 79 1.57 -28.64 18.53
C SER A 79 1.85 -27.48 17.57
N LYS A 80 3.12 -27.11 17.36
CA LYS A 80 3.51 -25.99 16.49
C LYS A 80 3.50 -26.41 15.03
N LEU A 81 2.87 -25.62 14.19
CA LEU A 81 2.85 -25.79 12.73
C LEU A 81 3.79 -24.76 12.10
N GLU A 82 4.70 -25.20 11.25
CA GLU A 82 5.71 -24.34 10.63
C GLU A 82 5.54 -24.25 9.12
N TYR A 83 5.69 -23.03 8.60
CA TYR A 83 5.57 -22.64 7.20
C TYR A 83 6.85 -21.90 6.80
N ARG A 84 7.78 -22.60 6.15
CA ARG A 84 9.11 -22.10 5.76
C ARG A 84 9.30 -22.12 4.25
N TYR A 85 8.28 -21.72 3.53
CA TYR A 85 8.32 -21.66 2.08
C TYR A 85 9.22 -20.53 1.59
N ASP A 86 9.97 -20.76 0.52
CA ASP A 86 10.74 -19.70 -0.14
C ASP A 86 9.89 -19.00 -1.19
N THR A 87 9.33 -19.75 -2.15
CA THR A 87 8.62 -19.18 -3.30
C THR A 87 7.11 -19.14 -3.16
N GLU A 88 6.49 -20.06 -2.44
CA GLU A 88 5.04 -20.15 -2.29
C GLU A 88 4.47 -19.06 -1.38
N SER A 89 5.29 -18.54 -0.45
CA SER A 89 4.95 -17.41 0.43
C SER A 89 5.60 -16.10 -0.02
N LYS A 90 6.00 -16.00 -1.31
CA LYS A 90 6.69 -14.81 -1.80
C LYS A 90 5.73 -13.66 -2.10
N PHE A 91 6.16 -12.48 -1.71
CA PHE A 91 5.55 -11.21 -2.07
C PHE A 91 6.57 -10.30 -2.73
N GLU A 92 6.17 -9.55 -3.72
CA GLU A 92 6.96 -8.42 -4.22
C GLU A 92 7.14 -7.41 -3.10
N GLY A 93 8.38 -7.01 -2.77
CA GLY A 93 8.66 -6.08 -1.68
C GLY A 93 7.97 -4.74 -1.87
N GLY A 94 8.01 -4.23 -3.09
CA GLY A 94 7.56 -2.88 -3.40
C GLY A 94 8.59 -1.84 -2.97
N ASN A 95 8.14 -0.63 -2.71
CA ASN A 95 8.95 0.46 -2.18
C ASN A 95 8.13 1.24 -1.17
N GLU A 96 8.81 1.99 -0.28
CA GLU A 96 8.16 2.87 0.68
C GLU A 96 7.17 3.81 -0.03
N TYR A 97 6.01 4.02 0.57
CA TYR A 97 5.00 4.91 0.02
C TYR A 97 5.47 6.36 0.06
N LEU A 98 5.08 7.12 -0.92
CA LEU A 98 5.14 8.57 -0.87
C LEU A 98 4.10 9.06 0.14
N TYR A 99 4.29 10.26 0.69
CA TYR A 99 3.35 10.80 1.65
C TYR A 99 3.20 12.31 1.52
N PHE A 100 2.07 12.80 2.01
CA PHE A 100 1.85 14.22 2.31
C PHE A 100 1.00 14.37 3.57
N ASP A 101 1.07 15.54 4.17
CA ASP A 101 0.33 15.88 5.37
C ASP A 101 -0.33 17.25 5.23
N THR A 102 -1.65 17.25 5.21
CA THR A 102 -2.49 18.46 5.14
C THR A 102 -3.14 18.81 6.49
N LYS A 103 -2.58 18.34 7.63
CA LYS A 103 -3.09 18.72 8.96
C LYS A 103 -3.18 20.23 9.14
N GLU A 104 -2.27 20.99 8.53
CA GLU A 104 -2.34 22.44 8.35
C GLU A 104 -2.59 22.75 6.87
N ILE A 105 -3.86 23.02 6.55
CA ILE A 105 -4.33 23.16 5.17
C ILE A 105 -3.92 24.49 4.52
N ARG A 106 -3.43 25.46 5.34
CA ARG A 106 -3.11 26.83 4.90
C ARG A 106 -1.65 27.03 4.58
N SER A 107 -0.80 26.06 4.93
CA SER A 107 0.64 26.19 4.87
C SER A 107 1.29 25.13 3.98
N THR A 108 2.40 25.49 3.39
CA THR A 108 3.30 24.55 2.73
C THR A 108 4.12 23.75 3.74
N ASN A 109 4.66 22.62 3.33
CA ASN A 109 5.58 21.80 4.13
C ASN A 109 6.56 21.03 3.23
N GLN A 110 7.24 20.04 3.81
CA GLN A 110 8.27 19.28 3.08
C GLN A 110 7.76 18.71 1.74
N ASN A 111 6.51 18.26 1.65
CA ASN A 111 5.95 17.60 0.45
C ASN A 111 4.85 18.43 -0.23
N ILE A 112 4.50 19.59 0.31
CA ILE A 112 3.55 20.54 -0.27
C ILE A 112 4.29 21.76 -0.78
N SER A 113 4.22 22.01 -2.10
CA SER A 113 4.92 23.13 -2.74
C SER A 113 4.15 24.43 -2.67
N TYR A 114 2.84 24.36 -2.78
CA TYR A 114 1.98 25.53 -2.89
C TYR A 114 0.58 25.24 -2.35
N VAL A 115 -0.04 26.24 -1.75
CA VAL A 115 -1.44 26.21 -1.29
C VAL A 115 -2.15 27.45 -1.79
N ASN A 116 -3.33 27.26 -2.39
CA ASN A 116 -4.22 28.34 -2.82
C ASN A 116 -5.57 28.21 -2.11
N LYS A 117 -6.22 29.35 -1.86
CA LYS A 117 -7.58 29.39 -1.33
C LYS A 117 -8.52 29.89 -2.41
N SER A 118 -9.38 29.02 -2.88
CA SER A 118 -10.53 29.36 -3.73
C SER A 118 -11.84 29.12 -2.97
N LYS A 119 -12.83 28.44 -3.54
CA LYS A 119 -14.02 27.99 -2.78
C LYS A 119 -13.67 26.95 -1.72
N LEU A 120 -12.74 26.06 -2.04
CA LEU A 120 -12.05 25.17 -1.12
C LEU A 120 -10.54 25.46 -1.20
N TYR A 121 -9.76 24.92 -0.29
CA TYR A 121 -8.32 24.95 -0.43
C TYR A 121 -7.88 24.04 -1.57
N GLU A 122 -6.80 24.44 -2.24
CA GLU A 122 -6.10 23.68 -3.25
C GLU A 122 -4.66 23.48 -2.80
N THR A 123 -4.27 22.23 -2.65
CA THR A 123 -2.95 21.83 -2.16
C THR A 123 -2.17 21.18 -3.28
N TYR A 124 -1.06 21.80 -3.68
CA TYR A 124 -0.18 21.31 -4.72
C TYR A 124 1.01 20.58 -4.10
N LEU A 125 1.13 19.30 -4.37
CA LEU A 125 2.27 18.52 -3.92
C LEU A 125 3.53 18.90 -4.71
N LYS A 126 4.70 18.61 -4.18
CA LYS A 126 5.93 18.66 -4.96
C LYS A 126 5.88 17.62 -6.07
N ILE A 127 6.57 17.88 -7.18
CA ILE A 127 6.64 16.94 -8.29
C ILE A 127 7.38 15.70 -7.84
N ASP A 128 6.71 14.55 -7.97
CA ASP A 128 7.30 13.25 -7.74
C ASP A 128 8.04 12.75 -8.98
N ASN A 129 9.07 11.95 -8.76
CA ASN A 129 9.83 11.31 -9.82
C ASN A 129 9.54 9.80 -9.88
N ASP A 130 9.70 9.23 -11.05
CA ASP A 130 9.76 7.79 -11.25
C ASP A 130 10.93 7.21 -10.44
N ARG A 131 10.64 6.19 -9.61
CA ARG A 131 11.62 5.56 -8.72
C ARG A 131 11.95 4.13 -9.12
N LYS A 132 11.49 3.67 -10.29
CA LYS A 132 11.63 2.28 -10.75
C LYS A 132 13.06 1.76 -10.66
N TYR A 133 14.01 2.59 -11.07
CA TYR A 133 15.42 2.24 -11.08
C TYR A 133 16.24 2.98 -10.01
N GLY A 134 15.54 3.63 -9.08
CA GLY A 134 16.17 4.32 -7.96
C GLY A 134 16.72 3.35 -6.91
N ASN A 135 17.70 3.81 -6.16
CA ASN A 135 18.15 3.09 -4.97
C ASN A 135 17.04 3.12 -3.90
N TYR A 136 16.97 2.06 -3.11
CA TYR A 136 16.11 2.05 -1.95
C TYR A 136 16.53 3.14 -0.95
N THR A 137 15.54 3.87 -0.50
CA THR A 137 15.69 4.84 0.60
C THR A 137 14.57 4.58 1.59
N TYR A 138 14.96 4.28 2.81
CA TYR A 138 13.99 4.11 3.90
C TYR A 138 13.29 5.44 4.18
N ASN A 139 12.00 5.37 4.27
CA ASN A 139 11.16 6.47 4.70
C ASN A 139 9.99 5.88 5.49
N GLN A 140 9.89 6.26 6.75
CA GLN A 140 8.82 5.76 7.60
C GLN A 140 7.46 6.12 7.00
N ASP A 141 6.67 5.10 6.72
CA ASP A 141 5.33 5.25 6.18
C ASP A 141 4.31 4.46 7.02
N ILE A 142 3.08 4.40 6.59
CA ILE A 142 2.00 3.61 7.22
C ILE A 142 1.43 2.59 6.23
N ASN A 143 2.28 2.04 5.39
CA ASN A 143 1.98 0.96 4.44
C ASN A 143 0.80 1.25 3.50
N GLY A 144 0.73 2.49 2.99
CA GLY A 144 -0.32 2.93 2.07
C GLY A 144 -1.63 3.33 2.75
N ASN A 145 -1.65 3.40 4.08
CA ASN A 145 -2.79 3.85 4.87
C ASN A 145 -2.92 5.38 4.86
N PHE A 146 -3.94 5.90 5.53
CA PHE A 146 -4.14 7.32 5.77
C PHE A 146 -4.77 7.56 7.14
N GLU A 147 -4.56 8.76 7.66
CA GLU A 147 -5.13 9.22 8.92
C GLU A 147 -5.73 10.61 8.76
N ILE A 148 -7.01 10.76 9.11
CA ILE A 148 -7.66 12.08 9.14
C ILE A 148 -7.20 12.79 10.41
N ARG A 149 -6.56 13.94 10.24
CA ARG A 149 -6.03 14.74 11.35
C ARG A 149 -6.00 16.23 11.02
N THR A 150 -6.14 17.04 12.05
CA THR A 150 -6.03 18.51 12.00
C THR A 150 -4.89 18.98 12.88
N LEU A 151 -4.46 20.22 12.73
CA LEU A 151 -3.38 20.81 13.51
C LEU A 151 -3.65 20.74 15.02
N ASN A 152 -4.88 20.98 15.42
CA ASN A 152 -5.27 21.05 16.83
C ASN A 152 -5.44 19.67 17.50
N GLY A 153 -5.26 18.58 16.76
CA GLY A 153 -5.33 17.21 17.29
C GLY A 153 -6.65 16.91 18.00
N SER A 154 -7.78 17.49 17.56
CA SER A 154 -9.06 17.33 18.24
C SER A 154 -9.53 15.87 18.23
N GLN A 155 -10.22 15.44 19.29
CA GLN A 155 -10.84 14.11 19.35
C GLN A 155 -11.86 13.90 18.22
N ASN A 156 -12.37 14.97 17.62
CA ASN A 156 -13.35 14.99 16.54
C ASN A 156 -12.75 15.27 15.16
N SER A 157 -11.45 15.05 14.96
CA SER A 157 -10.77 15.34 13.68
C SER A 157 -11.51 14.79 12.46
N LYS A 158 -12.17 13.64 12.60
CA LYS A 158 -12.96 13.04 11.51
C LYS A 158 -14.16 13.87 11.04
N THR A 159 -14.71 14.71 11.91
CA THR A 159 -15.85 15.58 11.59
C THR A 159 -15.42 17.03 11.35
N GLU A 160 -14.37 17.48 11.99
CA GLU A 160 -13.86 18.86 11.94
C GLU A 160 -12.89 19.13 10.79
N ALA A 161 -12.26 18.07 10.25
CA ALA A 161 -11.33 18.20 9.13
C ALA A 161 -12.02 18.75 7.88
N ASP A 162 -11.43 19.78 7.29
CA ASP A 162 -11.86 20.38 6.03
C ASP A 162 -11.45 19.53 4.83
N TYR A 163 -12.02 19.85 3.67
CA TYR A 163 -11.65 19.25 2.39
C TYR A 163 -10.73 20.18 1.61
N THR A 164 -9.78 19.59 0.90
CA THR A 164 -8.90 20.27 -0.06
C THR A 164 -8.81 19.48 -1.37
N TRP A 165 -8.67 20.19 -2.49
CA TRP A 165 -8.28 19.60 -3.75
C TRP A 165 -6.77 19.37 -3.71
N VAL A 166 -6.33 18.11 -3.73
CA VAL A 166 -4.91 17.74 -3.73
C VAL A 166 -4.47 17.46 -5.16
N HIS A 167 -3.50 18.25 -5.63
CA HIS A 167 -2.91 18.15 -6.96
C HIS A 167 -1.63 17.33 -6.90
N PHE A 168 -1.61 16.25 -7.65
CA PHE A 168 -0.50 15.31 -7.78
C PHE A 168 0.17 15.52 -9.13
N SER A 169 1.51 15.53 -9.16
CA SER A 169 2.31 15.66 -10.37
C SER A 169 3.43 14.63 -10.37
N LEU A 170 3.54 13.86 -11.45
CA LEU A 170 4.56 12.83 -11.64
C LEU A 170 5.38 13.11 -12.89
N ALA A 171 6.69 13.29 -12.72
CA ALA A 171 7.65 13.30 -13.80
C ALA A 171 8.10 11.85 -14.07
N SER A 172 7.85 11.37 -15.28
CA SER A 172 8.32 10.06 -15.71
C SER A 172 8.75 10.11 -17.17
N LYS A 173 9.95 9.58 -17.43
CA LYS A 173 10.49 9.42 -18.79
C LYS A 173 9.92 8.19 -19.51
N MET A 174 9.17 7.35 -18.80
CA MET A 174 8.56 6.18 -19.42
C MET A 174 7.37 6.60 -20.25
N ASN A 175 7.35 6.14 -21.50
CA ASN A 175 6.20 6.31 -22.36
C ASN A 175 5.10 5.36 -21.91
N PHE A 176 3.98 5.94 -21.45
CA PHE A 176 2.80 5.22 -21.01
C PHE A 176 1.66 5.28 -22.03
N ASP A 177 1.92 5.50 -23.32
CA ASP A 177 0.92 5.69 -24.38
C ASP A 177 -0.18 4.62 -24.41
N LYS A 178 0.13 3.41 -23.94
CA LYS A 178 -0.84 2.31 -23.82
C LYS A 178 -1.21 1.97 -22.38
N ASN A 179 -0.75 2.78 -21.42
CA ASN A 179 -0.97 2.51 -20.00
C ASN A 179 -1.72 3.69 -19.37
N SER A 180 -2.62 3.37 -18.47
CA SER A 180 -3.19 4.39 -17.59
C SER A 180 -2.43 4.39 -16.27
N ILE A 181 -2.10 5.58 -15.77
CA ILE A 181 -1.48 5.79 -14.45
C ILE A 181 -2.55 6.20 -13.46
N TYR A 182 -2.43 5.69 -12.24
CA TYR A 182 -3.39 5.94 -11.16
C TYR A 182 -2.67 6.32 -9.87
N ILE A 183 -3.26 7.25 -9.13
CA ILE A 183 -2.92 7.53 -7.73
C ILE A 183 -3.53 6.43 -6.88
N TYR A 184 -2.72 5.76 -6.04
CA TYR A 184 -3.11 4.52 -5.40
C TYR A 184 -2.77 4.53 -3.91
N GLY A 185 -3.76 4.22 -3.06
CA GLY A 185 -3.64 4.15 -1.62
C GLY A 185 -4.94 3.69 -0.96
N LYS A 186 -4.94 3.53 0.36
CA LYS A 186 -6.12 3.08 1.10
C LYS A 186 -7.27 4.11 1.07
N PHE A 187 -6.96 5.39 0.92
CA PHE A 187 -7.97 6.47 0.83
C PHE A 187 -8.94 6.30 -0.33
N ASN A 188 -8.55 5.58 -1.39
CA ASN A 188 -9.44 5.18 -2.48
C ASN A 188 -9.76 3.68 -2.50
N ASN A 189 -9.55 2.99 -1.36
CA ASN A 189 -9.70 1.54 -1.20
C ASN A 189 -8.89 0.73 -2.21
N TYR A 190 -7.73 1.22 -2.64
CA TYR A 190 -6.88 0.60 -3.64
C TYR A 190 -7.58 0.31 -4.98
N LYS A 191 -8.65 1.05 -5.30
CA LYS A 191 -9.41 0.89 -6.54
C LYS A 191 -8.86 1.78 -7.64
N LEU A 192 -8.96 1.30 -8.87
CA LEU A 192 -8.63 2.04 -10.08
C LEU A 192 -9.92 2.54 -10.73
N THR A 193 -10.10 3.83 -10.74
CA THR A 193 -11.29 4.50 -11.27
C THR A 193 -10.88 5.73 -12.05
N GLU A 194 -11.75 6.27 -12.86
CA GLU A 194 -11.48 7.54 -13.58
C GLU A 194 -11.19 8.70 -12.60
N LYS A 195 -11.69 8.63 -11.35
CA LYS A 195 -11.47 9.68 -10.35
C LYS A 195 -10.00 9.79 -9.87
N ASN A 196 -9.25 8.70 -9.88
CA ASN A 196 -7.86 8.67 -9.45
C ASN A 196 -6.87 8.38 -10.58
N LYS A 197 -7.36 8.44 -11.82
CA LYS A 197 -6.55 8.36 -13.03
C LYS A 197 -5.80 9.66 -13.26
N MET A 198 -4.57 9.56 -13.70
CA MET A 198 -3.76 10.70 -14.09
C MET A 198 -3.78 10.90 -15.60
N TYR A 199 -3.62 12.15 -16.01
CA TYR A 199 -3.59 12.55 -17.41
C TYR A 199 -2.26 13.22 -17.74
N TYR A 200 -1.71 12.93 -18.89
CA TYR A 200 -0.46 13.55 -19.33
C TYR A 200 -0.70 14.99 -19.81
N ASN A 201 0.07 15.90 -19.25
CA ASN A 201 0.12 17.31 -19.66
C ASN A 201 1.36 17.53 -20.53
N PRO A 202 1.22 17.63 -21.86
CA PRO A 202 2.38 17.75 -22.75
C PRO A 202 3.14 19.08 -22.62
N SER A 203 2.47 20.13 -22.15
CA SER A 203 3.10 21.44 -21.96
C SER A 203 4.04 21.48 -20.76
N MET A 204 3.77 20.65 -19.74
CA MET A 204 4.56 20.54 -18.53
C MET A 204 5.43 19.28 -18.52
N GLU A 205 5.20 18.37 -19.46
CA GLU A 205 5.83 17.03 -19.53
C GLU A 205 5.59 16.21 -18.24
N LEU A 206 4.41 16.37 -17.62
CA LEU A 206 4.02 15.74 -16.37
C LEU A 206 2.73 14.94 -16.51
N TYR A 207 2.61 13.89 -15.71
CA TYR A 207 1.30 13.29 -15.42
C TYR A 207 0.67 14.02 -14.23
N GLU A 208 -0.57 14.43 -14.38
CA GLU A 208 -1.30 15.21 -13.38
C GLU A 208 -2.59 14.51 -12.97
N GLY A 209 -2.94 14.63 -11.70
CA GLY A 209 -4.20 14.11 -11.16
C GLY A 209 -4.64 14.94 -9.96
N VAL A 210 -5.95 15.02 -9.73
CA VAL A 210 -6.53 15.84 -8.66
C VAL A 210 -7.53 15.01 -7.88
N LEU A 211 -7.44 15.04 -6.55
CA LEU A 211 -8.36 14.34 -5.66
C LEU A 211 -8.90 15.28 -4.59
N LEU A 212 -10.19 15.19 -4.30
CA LEU A 212 -10.80 15.85 -3.17
C LEU A 212 -10.63 14.99 -1.92
N LEU A 213 -9.79 15.44 -0.99
CA LEU A 213 -9.45 14.71 0.24
C LEU A 213 -9.68 15.58 1.48
N LYS A 214 -9.96 14.94 2.62
CA LYS A 214 -9.99 15.62 3.91
C LYS A 214 -8.57 15.95 4.38
N GLN A 215 -8.44 16.91 5.31
CA GLN A 215 -7.18 17.13 6.02
C GLN A 215 -6.70 15.83 6.68
N GLY A 216 -5.40 15.56 6.55
CA GLY A 216 -4.83 14.35 7.12
C GLY A 216 -3.44 14.04 6.59
N PHE A 217 -2.93 12.93 7.08
CA PHE A 217 -1.72 12.28 6.60
C PHE A 217 -2.10 11.15 5.65
N TYR A 218 -1.46 11.11 4.49
CA TYR A 218 -1.78 10.15 3.44
C TYR A 218 -0.52 9.51 2.87
N ASN A 219 -0.52 8.19 2.82
CA ASN A 219 0.42 7.46 1.99
C ASN A 219 -0.17 7.17 0.62
N TYR A 220 0.63 7.32 -0.41
CA TYR A 220 0.23 7.05 -1.80
C TYR A 220 1.39 6.52 -2.63
N LYS A 221 1.07 5.93 -3.75
CA LYS A 221 2.01 5.61 -4.82
C LYS A 221 1.34 5.72 -6.18
N TYR A 222 2.13 5.74 -7.21
CA TYR A 222 1.65 5.67 -8.59
C TYR A 222 1.79 4.25 -9.10
N ILE A 223 0.75 3.78 -9.76
CA ILE A 223 0.74 2.47 -10.40
C ILE A 223 0.30 2.60 -11.84
N SER A 224 0.76 1.70 -12.69
CA SER A 224 0.31 1.65 -14.07
C SER A 224 -0.52 0.41 -14.37
N LYS A 225 -1.53 0.58 -15.20
CA LYS A 225 -2.38 -0.49 -15.69
C LYS A 225 -2.31 -0.54 -17.22
N LYS A 226 -1.93 -1.69 -17.76
CA LYS A 226 -2.15 -2.07 -19.15
C LYS A 226 -3.52 -2.72 -19.30
N ILE A 227 -3.98 -2.94 -20.54
CA ILE A 227 -5.26 -3.59 -20.81
C ILE A 227 -5.35 -4.92 -20.07
N ASP A 228 -4.32 -5.75 -20.14
CA ASP A 228 -4.33 -7.13 -19.62
C ASP A 228 -3.46 -7.35 -18.38
N SER A 229 -2.83 -6.30 -17.84
CA SER A 229 -1.94 -6.44 -16.68
C SER A 229 -1.93 -5.23 -15.77
N LEU A 230 -1.90 -5.49 -14.47
CA LEU A 230 -1.68 -4.49 -13.44
C LEU A 230 -0.25 -4.62 -12.93
N ASN A 231 0.52 -3.54 -13.02
CA ASN A 231 1.84 -3.49 -12.41
C ASN A 231 1.85 -2.42 -11.31
N LYS A 232 1.95 -2.89 -10.07
CA LYS A 232 1.91 -2.03 -8.88
C LYS A 232 3.26 -1.37 -8.56
N ASN A 233 4.35 -1.81 -9.18
CA ASN A 233 5.71 -1.38 -8.81
C ASN A 233 6.56 -0.88 -9.97
N ASN A 234 6.02 -0.80 -11.18
CA ASN A 234 6.80 -0.37 -12.34
C ASN A 234 7.14 1.14 -12.36
N ILE A 235 6.52 1.94 -11.50
CA ILE A 235 6.84 3.36 -11.28
C ILE A 235 7.60 3.53 -9.96
N SER A 236 7.16 2.84 -8.91
CA SER A 236 7.78 2.97 -7.58
C SER A 236 9.02 2.12 -7.36
N GLY A 237 9.24 1.09 -8.18
CA GLY A 237 10.29 0.10 -7.96
C GLY A 237 9.89 -0.96 -6.93
N SER A 238 10.74 -1.98 -6.77
CA SER A 238 10.55 -3.05 -5.79
C SER A 238 11.88 -3.45 -5.16
N HIS A 239 11.92 -3.49 -3.83
CA HIS A 239 13.10 -3.81 -3.04
C HIS A 239 12.73 -4.84 -1.95
N ALA A 240 13.55 -5.88 -1.81
CA ALA A 240 13.33 -6.93 -0.82
C ALA A 240 13.44 -6.44 0.63
N ILE A 241 14.01 -5.26 0.85
CA ILE A 241 14.21 -4.66 2.19
C ILE A 241 13.12 -3.67 2.60
N THR A 242 12.12 -3.44 1.75
CA THR A 242 10.98 -2.56 2.06
C THR A 242 10.22 -3.07 3.27
N GLU A 243 9.87 -2.19 4.20
CA GLU A 243 8.99 -2.54 5.31
C GLU A 243 7.56 -2.80 4.82
N ASN A 244 6.98 -3.89 5.32
CA ASN A 244 5.60 -4.25 4.98
C ASN A 244 4.93 -4.93 6.17
N ASP A 245 3.62 -4.73 6.32
CA ASP A 245 2.78 -5.45 7.27
C ASP A 245 2.29 -6.77 6.65
N TYR A 246 2.36 -7.84 7.43
CA TYR A 246 1.82 -9.14 7.06
C TYR A 246 0.83 -9.63 8.12
N LEU A 247 -0.33 -10.10 7.65
CA LEU A 247 -1.43 -10.65 8.44
C LEU A 247 -1.70 -12.10 8.04
#